data_7c5c1c997d5763f14822b54ac27a24c4
#
_entry.id   7c5c1c997d5763f14822b54ac27a24c4
#
_cell.length_a   1.000
_cell.length_b   1.000
_cell.length_c   1.000
_cell.angle_alpha   90.00
_cell.angle_beta   90.00
_cell.angle_gamma   90.00
#
_symmetry.space_group_name_H-M   'P 1'
#
loop_
_entity.id
_entity.type
_entity.pdbx_description
1 polymer ?
#
loop_
_entity_poly.entity_id
_entity_poly.type
_entity_poly.pdbx_seq_one_letter_code
_entity_poly.pdbx_strand_id
1 'polypeptide(L)'
;MADHLFNEQAAIYSEARPRYPSEWFSMLAALTPQHSVAWDVGTGNGQAAIGVAEQYKKVIATDISDEQLKHAIPHPQVQYVHTPLAMPDDELVSLIGGEDSVDLITASTAVQWFDLDRFYPIVKRVLRKPGGIIAVWCYGSMEFSPEIDGILRRFFELGIPFQSQSFKIALQCYKTLPFPFESVGVGCEGQPLELDMRKEMSFQGLLKFLRSLPVVHIAKEQGVDLLPEELLKEFERAWGEPEMVRTAIYKTYMLAGKVKL
;
A
#
# COMPACT_ATOMS: atom_id res chain seq x y z
N MET A 1 1.22 -17.40 6.48
CA MET A 1 2.58 -16.97 6.08
C MET A 1 2.71 -15.44 5.98
N ALA A 2 1.72 -14.71 5.47
CA ALA A 2 1.73 -13.23 5.45
C ALA A 2 1.66 -12.61 6.86
N ASP A 3 0.88 -13.16 7.77
CA ASP A 3 0.69 -12.63 9.14
C ASP A 3 1.97 -12.43 9.94
N HIS A 4 2.93 -13.38 9.87
CA HIS A 4 4.20 -13.28 10.59
C HIS A 4 5.11 -12.16 10.06
N LEU A 5 5.11 -11.92 8.75
CA LEU A 5 5.97 -10.91 8.12
C LEU A 5 5.61 -9.48 8.53
N PHE A 6 4.35 -9.21 8.86
CA PHE A 6 3.87 -7.87 9.21
C PHE A 6 3.84 -7.60 10.72
N ASN A 7 3.78 -8.65 11.54
CA ASN A 7 3.68 -8.49 13.00
C ASN A 7 4.99 -8.03 13.66
N GLU A 8 6.14 -8.54 13.22
CA GLU A 8 7.45 -8.21 13.84
C GLU A 8 7.97 -6.80 13.50
N GLN A 9 7.35 -6.11 12.56
CA GLN A 9 7.86 -4.86 12.00
C GLN A 9 6.96 -3.64 12.16
N ALA A 10 5.80 -3.77 12.81
CA ALA A 10 4.75 -2.75 12.83
C ALA A 10 5.27 -1.35 13.26
N ALA A 11 6.12 -1.26 14.27
CA ALA A 11 6.66 0.00 14.76
C ALA A 11 7.67 0.65 13.76
N ILE A 12 8.59 -0.15 13.20
CA ILE A 12 9.58 0.34 12.21
C ILE A 12 8.90 0.70 10.90
N TYR A 13 7.86 -0.07 10.53
CA TYR A 13 7.06 0.12 9.32
C TYR A 13 6.37 1.48 9.30
N SER A 14 5.79 1.89 10.43
CA SER A 14 5.05 3.15 10.57
C SER A 14 5.88 4.40 10.24
N GLU A 15 7.12 4.46 10.72
CA GLU A 15 8.03 5.60 10.51
C GLU A 15 8.69 5.59 9.13
N ALA A 16 8.94 4.38 8.58
CA ALA A 16 9.69 4.21 7.35
C ALA A 16 8.86 4.51 6.09
N ARG A 17 7.51 4.35 6.16
CA ARG A 17 6.64 4.45 4.98
C ARG A 17 6.27 5.90 4.65
N PRO A 18 6.10 6.24 3.35
CA PRO A 18 5.65 7.57 2.95
C PRO A 18 4.19 7.81 3.29
N ARG A 19 3.82 9.06 3.52
CA ARG A 19 2.41 9.49 3.54
C ARG A 19 1.96 9.78 2.11
N TYR A 20 0.73 9.40 1.79
CA TYR A 20 0.15 9.65 0.48
C TYR A 20 -0.27 11.12 0.34
N PRO A 21 -0.07 11.73 -0.84
CA PRO A 21 -0.49 13.10 -1.11
C PRO A 21 -2.00 13.30 -0.95
N SER A 22 -2.41 14.39 -0.31
CA SER A 22 -3.83 14.71 -0.07
C SER A 22 -4.64 14.86 -1.35
N GLU A 23 -3.99 15.33 -2.42
CA GLU A 23 -4.58 15.49 -3.75
C GLU A 23 -5.07 14.17 -4.36
N TRP A 24 -4.46 13.02 -3.99
CA TRP A 24 -4.95 11.72 -4.46
C TRP A 24 -6.32 11.38 -3.87
N PHE A 25 -6.49 11.63 -2.58
CA PHE A 25 -7.77 11.40 -1.91
C PHE A 25 -8.85 12.34 -2.41
N SER A 26 -8.52 13.62 -2.66
CA SER A 26 -9.43 14.59 -3.27
C SER A 26 -9.81 14.20 -4.70
N MET A 27 -8.87 13.70 -5.50
CA MET A 27 -9.11 13.18 -6.85
C MET A 27 -10.08 11.99 -6.82
N LEU A 28 -9.85 11.02 -5.92
CA LEU A 28 -10.73 9.86 -5.79
C LEU A 28 -12.12 10.24 -5.27
N ALA A 29 -12.19 11.17 -4.31
CA ALA A 29 -13.47 11.67 -3.79
C ALA A 29 -14.29 12.37 -4.88
N ALA A 30 -13.65 13.13 -5.76
CA ALA A 30 -14.34 13.80 -6.88
C ALA A 30 -15.00 12.83 -7.88
N LEU A 31 -14.61 11.55 -7.86
CA LEU A 31 -15.20 10.49 -8.70
C LEU A 31 -16.39 9.80 -8.04
N THR A 32 -16.68 10.09 -6.77
CA THR A 32 -17.81 9.52 -6.04
C THR A 32 -18.88 10.58 -5.79
N PRO A 33 -20.17 10.30 -6.05
CA PRO A 33 -21.25 11.29 -5.86
C PRO A 33 -21.61 11.50 -4.38
N GLN A 34 -21.20 10.61 -3.50
CA GLN A 34 -21.45 10.65 -2.06
C GLN A 34 -20.16 10.36 -1.30
N HIS A 35 -20.02 10.98 -0.11
CA HIS A 35 -18.86 10.86 0.77
C HIS A 35 -19.30 10.37 2.16
N SER A 36 -20.13 9.34 2.20
CA SER A 36 -20.71 8.85 3.46
C SER A 36 -19.82 7.82 4.12
N VAL A 37 -19.46 6.76 3.39
CA VAL A 37 -18.70 5.62 3.90
C VAL A 37 -17.60 5.25 2.93
N ALA A 38 -16.39 5.09 3.45
CA ALA A 38 -15.28 4.47 2.74
C ALA A 38 -14.79 3.23 3.49
N TRP A 39 -14.22 2.27 2.76
CA TRP A 39 -13.58 1.08 3.30
C TRP A 39 -12.12 1.04 2.85
N ASP A 40 -11.18 1.11 3.81
CA ASP A 40 -9.76 0.93 3.57
C ASP A 40 -9.36 -0.48 3.99
N VAL A 41 -9.07 -1.35 3.03
CA VAL A 41 -8.83 -2.78 3.24
C VAL A 41 -7.34 -3.13 3.15
N GLY A 42 -6.84 -3.90 4.12
CA GLY A 42 -5.41 -4.10 4.32
C GLY A 42 -4.76 -2.79 4.77
N THR A 43 -5.41 -2.11 5.72
CA THR A 43 -5.10 -0.73 6.12
C THR A 43 -3.74 -0.59 6.82
N GLY A 44 -3.18 -1.70 7.34
CA GLY A 44 -1.98 -1.67 8.17
C GLY A 44 -2.18 -0.76 9.38
N ASN A 45 -1.30 0.23 9.54
CA ASN A 45 -1.41 1.23 10.60
C ASN A 45 -2.22 2.47 10.20
N GLY A 46 -3.00 2.44 9.10
CA GLY A 46 -3.97 3.47 8.75
C GLY A 46 -3.44 4.64 7.92
N GLN A 47 -2.30 4.53 7.27
CA GLN A 47 -1.71 5.64 6.50
C GLN A 47 -2.59 6.14 5.36
N ALA A 48 -3.30 5.24 4.66
CA ALA A 48 -4.28 5.63 3.65
C ALA A 48 -5.60 6.03 4.30
N ALA A 49 -6.05 5.30 5.31
CA ALA A 49 -7.32 5.52 6.00
C ALA A 49 -7.47 6.97 6.52
N ILE A 50 -6.41 7.57 7.10
CA ILE A 50 -6.46 8.95 7.58
C ILE A 50 -6.63 9.97 6.43
N GLY A 51 -6.00 9.75 5.27
CA GLY A 51 -6.19 10.62 4.11
C GLY A 51 -7.60 10.48 3.50
N VAL A 52 -8.15 9.27 3.50
CA VAL A 52 -9.54 9.00 3.10
C VAL A 52 -10.52 9.68 4.06
N ALA A 53 -10.22 9.69 5.36
CA ALA A 53 -11.07 10.30 6.39
C ALA A 53 -11.21 11.83 6.25
N GLU A 54 -10.26 12.49 5.61
CA GLU A 54 -10.38 13.92 5.27
C GLU A 54 -11.47 14.19 4.21
N GLN A 55 -11.92 13.17 3.49
CA GLN A 55 -12.89 13.27 2.41
C GLN A 55 -14.23 12.60 2.72
N TYR A 56 -14.26 11.61 3.63
CA TYR A 56 -15.45 10.80 3.92
C TYR A 56 -15.86 10.91 5.39
N LYS A 57 -17.16 10.87 5.66
CA LYS A 57 -17.74 11.01 7.02
C LYS A 57 -17.36 9.84 7.93
N LYS A 58 -17.19 8.64 7.36
CA LYS A 58 -16.81 7.43 8.08
C LYS A 58 -15.88 6.59 7.21
N VAL A 59 -14.78 6.14 7.80
CA VAL A 59 -13.88 5.17 7.20
C VAL A 59 -13.87 3.92 8.06
N ILE A 60 -14.15 2.77 7.46
CA ILE A 60 -13.94 1.46 8.08
C ILE A 60 -12.61 0.96 7.56
N ALA A 61 -11.64 0.81 8.45
CA ALA A 61 -10.27 0.43 8.14
C ALA A 61 -10.01 -0.98 8.68
N THR A 62 -9.81 -1.95 7.78
CA THR A 62 -9.71 -3.35 8.16
C THR A 62 -8.34 -3.94 7.85
N ASP A 63 -7.85 -4.81 8.72
CA ASP A 63 -6.62 -5.57 8.50
C ASP A 63 -6.73 -6.96 9.14
N ILE A 64 -5.98 -7.93 8.60
CA ILE A 64 -5.84 -9.27 9.18
C ILE A 64 -4.86 -9.30 10.34
N SER A 65 -3.98 -8.30 10.45
CA SER A 65 -2.97 -8.19 11.50
C SER A 65 -3.46 -7.30 12.64
N ASP A 66 -3.82 -7.91 13.76
CA ASP A 66 -4.14 -7.19 15.00
C ASP A 66 -2.96 -6.34 15.48
N GLU A 67 -1.73 -6.78 15.24
CA GLU A 67 -0.53 -6.05 15.62
C GLU A 67 -0.37 -4.75 14.84
N GLN A 68 -0.66 -4.73 13.53
CA GLN A 68 -0.68 -3.50 12.74
C GLN A 68 -1.73 -2.51 13.27
N LEU A 69 -2.91 -3.01 13.63
CA LEU A 69 -4.00 -2.17 14.14
C LEU A 69 -3.69 -1.57 15.52
N LYS A 70 -2.89 -2.24 16.37
CA LYS A 70 -2.42 -1.66 17.66
C LYS A 70 -1.57 -0.42 17.48
N HIS A 71 -0.89 -0.31 16.34
CA HIS A 71 -0.08 0.86 15.96
C HIS A 71 -0.81 1.82 15.02
N ALA A 72 -2.13 1.64 14.85
CA ALA A 72 -2.91 2.46 13.94
C ALA A 72 -2.99 3.93 14.39
N ILE A 73 -2.94 4.83 13.42
CA ILE A 73 -3.00 6.27 13.66
C ILE A 73 -4.43 6.65 14.07
N PRO A 74 -4.66 7.17 15.29
CA PRO A 74 -6.00 7.52 15.72
C PRO A 74 -6.60 8.65 14.87
N HIS A 75 -7.86 8.48 14.45
CA HIS A 75 -8.61 9.51 13.76
C HIS A 75 -10.11 9.39 14.11
N PRO A 76 -10.85 10.48 14.40
CA PRO A 76 -12.23 10.40 14.87
C PRO A 76 -13.21 9.80 13.87
N GLN A 77 -12.91 9.87 12.58
CA GLN A 77 -13.74 9.32 11.50
C GLN A 77 -13.31 7.90 11.08
N VAL A 78 -12.22 7.33 11.63
CA VAL A 78 -11.70 6.01 11.26
C VAL A 78 -12.04 5.00 12.34
N GLN A 79 -12.73 3.94 11.95
CA GLN A 79 -12.98 2.77 12.76
C GLN A 79 -12.06 1.64 12.30
N TYR A 80 -11.07 1.31 13.12
CA TYR A 80 -10.17 0.17 12.88
C TYR A 80 -10.81 -1.12 13.36
N VAL A 81 -10.78 -2.16 12.51
CA VAL A 81 -11.39 -3.45 12.80
C VAL A 81 -10.51 -4.58 12.33
N HIS A 82 -10.20 -5.51 13.25
CA HIS A 82 -9.52 -6.75 12.91
C HIS A 82 -10.47 -7.69 12.16
N THR A 83 -10.05 -8.14 10.98
CA THR A 83 -10.84 -9.02 10.11
C THR A 83 -10.01 -10.26 9.76
N PRO A 84 -10.04 -11.32 10.61
CA PRO A 84 -9.28 -12.53 10.36
C PRO A 84 -9.73 -13.22 9.06
N LEU A 85 -8.83 -13.93 8.39
CA LEU A 85 -9.12 -14.63 7.13
C LEU A 85 -10.31 -15.60 7.21
N ALA A 86 -10.55 -16.15 8.42
CA ALA A 86 -11.68 -17.06 8.66
C ALA A 86 -13.03 -16.36 8.82
N MET A 87 -13.09 -15.02 8.83
CA MET A 87 -14.35 -14.29 8.93
C MET A 87 -15.24 -14.61 7.74
N PRO A 88 -16.52 -14.99 7.95
CA PRO A 88 -17.47 -15.21 6.86
C PRO A 88 -17.72 -13.94 6.04
N ASP A 89 -17.93 -14.10 4.72
CA ASP A 89 -18.13 -12.96 3.82
C ASP A 89 -19.36 -12.11 4.19
N ASP A 90 -20.45 -12.74 4.63
CA ASP A 90 -21.68 -12.02 5.04
C ASP A 90 -21.46 -11.22 6.33
N GLU A 91 -20.63 -11.71 7.24
CA GLU A 91 -20.25 -10.99 8.45
C GLU A 91 -19.38 -9.77 8.08
N LEU A 92 -18.41 -9.95 7.18
CA LEU A 92 -17.57 -8.85 6.68
C LEU A 92 -18.42 -7.79 5.97
N VAL A 93 -19.32 -8.20 5.08
CA VAL A 93 -20.24 -7.28 4.39
C VAL A 93 -21.10 -6.49 5.38
N SER A 94 -21.67 -7.15 6.39
CA SER A 94 -22.46 -6.49 7.44
C SER A 94 -21.62 -5.50 8.25
N LEU A 95 -20.39 -5.86 8.61
CA LEU A 95 -19.45 -5.03 9.36
C LEU A 95 -19.08 -3.75 8.61
N ILE A 96 -18.91 -3.84 7.30
CA ILE A 96 -18.57 -2.68 6.43
C ILE A 96 -19.76 -1.73 6.27
N GLY A 97 -20.97 -2.20 6.49
CA GLY A 97 -22.18 -1.37 6.40
C GLY A 97 -23.28 -1.96 5.51
N GLY A 98 -23.09 -3.16 4.99
CA GLY A 98 -24.03 -3.88 4.15
C GLY A 98 -23.81 -3.68 2.64
N GLU A 99 -24.73 -4.22 1.87
CA GLU A 99 -24.69 -4.12 0.40
C GLU A 99 -24.97 -2.69 -0.06
N ASP A 100 -24.34 -2.28 -1.17
CA ASP A 100 -24.52 -0.96 -1.80
C ASP A 100 -24.30 0.25 -0.85
N SER A 101 -23.47 0.08 0.20
CA SER A 101 -23.29 1.08 1.25
C SER A 101 -22.02 1.91 1.12
N VAL A 102 -21.01 1.42 0.40
CA VAL A 102 -19.64 1.99 0.37
C VAL A 102 -19.44 2.86 -0.87
N ASP A 103 -19.02 4.09 -0.68
CA ASP A 103 -18.77 5.05 -1.75
C ASP A 103 -17.39 4.89 -2.37
N LEU A 104 -16.37 4.63 -1.52
CA LEU A 104 -14.97 4.38 -1.93
C LEU A 104 -14.41 3.16 -1.21
N ILE A 105 -13.77 2.27 -1.96
CA ILE A 105 -12.90 1.24 -1.40
C ILE A 105 -11.46 1.59 -1.77
N THR A 106 -10.55 1.53 -0.78
CA THR A 106 -9.09 1.69 -1.00
C THR A 106 -8.33 0.45 -0.57
N ALA A 107 -7.29 0.09 -1.33
CA ALA A 107 -6.31 -0.91 -0.94
C ALA A 107 -4.91 -0.42 -1.34
N SER A 108 -4.20 0.08 -0.34
CA SER A 108 -2.90 0.73 -0.50
C SER A 108 -1.77 -0.25 -0.25
N THR A 109 -1.05 -0.66 -1.30
CA THR A 109 0.07 -1.62 -1.22
C THR A 109 -0.33 -2.93 -0.54
N ALA A 110 -1.58 -3.35 -0.71
CA ALA A 110 -2.18 -4.47 -0.01
C ALA A 110 -2.80 -5.53 -0.93
N VAL A 111 -3.47 -5.10 -2.01
CA VAL A 111 -4.30 -5.99 -2.86
C VAL A 111 -3.54 -7.18 -3.46
N GLN A 112 -2.24 -7.08 -3.68
CA GLN A 112 -1.39 -8.18 -4.18
C GLN A 112 -1.30 -9.37 -3.21
N TRP A 113 -1.73 -9.20 -1.95
CA TRP A 113 -1.74 -10.25 -0.92
C TRP A 113 -3.10 -10.94 -0.79
N PHE A 114 -4.14 -10.41 -1.47
CA PHE A 114 -5.50 -10.87 -1.31
C PHE A 114 -5.80 -12.08 -2.19
N ASP A 115 -6.71 -12.93 -1.72
CA ASP A 115 -7.45 -13.85 -2.55
C ASP A 115 -8.46 -13.04 -3.39
N LEU A 116 -8.10 -12.75 -4.64
CA LEU A 116 -8.89 -11.89 -5.52
C LEU A 116 -10.23 -12.53 -5.91
N ASP A 117 -10.28 -13.86 -5.96
CA ASP A 117 -11.51 -14.59 -6.29
C ASP A 117 -12.56 -14.47 -5.17
N ARG A 118 -12.10 -14.26 -3.94
CA ARG A 118 -12.95 -13.94 -2.79
C ARG A 118 -13.19 -12.42 -2.66
N PHE A 119 -12.14 -11.62 -2.82
CA PHE A 119 -12.18 -10.18 -2.55
C PHE A 119 -13.09 -9.41 -3.52
N TYR A 120 -12.96 -9.61 -4.83
CA TYR A 120 -13.72 -8.87 -5.82
C TYR A 120 -15.24 -9.12 -5.78
N PRO A 121 -15.76 -10.31 -5.52
CA PRO A 121 -17.17 -10.50 -5.19
C PRO A 121 -17.67 -9.66 -4.02
N ILE A 122 -16.91 -9.57 -2.92
CA ILE A 122 -17.24 -8.73 -1.76
C ILE A 122 -17.27 -7.24 -2.16
N VAL A 123 -16.24 -6.77 -2.88
CA VAL A 123 -16.20 -5.41 -3.43
C VAL A 123 -17.45 -5.09 -4.24
N LYS A 124 -17.86 -5.98 -5.15
CA LYS A 124 -19.06 -5.81 -5.97
C LYS A 124 -20.35 -5.78 -5.16
N ARG A 125 -20.43 -6.45 -4.02
CA ARG A 125 -21.57 -6.43 -3.12
C ARG A 125 -21.69 -5.11 -2.37
N VAL A 126 -20.58 -4.62 -1.79
CA VAL A 126 -20.62 -3.48 -0.87
C VAL A 126 -20.54 -2.13 -1.55
N LEU A 127 -19.92 -2.04 -2.75
CA LEU A 127 -19.84 -0.79 -3.51
C LEU A 127 -21.24 -0.29 -3.88
N ARG A 128 -21.49 0.98 -3.58
CA ARG A 128 -22.70 1.68 -3.96
C ARG A 128 -22.90 1.66 -5.47
N LYS A 129 -24.09 1.32 -5.90
CA LYS A 129 -24.49 1.34 -7.29
C LYS A 129 -25.70 2.27 -7.50
N PRO A 130 -25.60 3.26 -8.40
CA PRO A 130 -24.40 3.66 -9.14
C PRO A 130 -23.45 4.52 -8.32
N GLY A 131 -22.18 4.60 -8.71
CA GLY A 131 -21.26 5.66 -8.34
C GLY A 131 -20.18 5.33 -7.31
N GLY A 132 -20.23 4.17 -6.64
CA GLY A 132 -19.13 3.71 -5.81
C GLY A 132 -17.94 3.22 -6.65
N ILE A 133 -16.72 3.46 -6.18
CA ILE A 133 -15.48 3.06 -6.85
C ILE A 133 -14.55 2.29 -5.92
N ILE A 134 -13.72 1.45 -6.52
CA ILE A 134 -12.53 0.88 -5.87
C ILE A 134 -11.29 1.54 -6.45
N ALA A 135 -10.33 1.89 -5.60
CA ALA A 135 -9.01 2.36 -5.98
C ALA A 135 -7.93 1.54 -5.28
N VAL A 136 -6.99 1.01 -6.05
CA VAL A 136 -5.85 0.25 -5.53
C VAL A 136 -4.56 0.86 -6.04
N TRP A 137 -3.53 0.95 -5.21
CA TRP A 137 -2.22 1.45 -5.63
C TRP A 137 -1.08 0.78 -4.91
N CYS A 138 0.07 0.76 -5.59
CA CYS A 138 1.35 0.40 -4.99
C CYS A 138 2.40 1.42 -5.39
N TYR A 139 3.47 1.51 -4.62
CA TYR A 139 4.69 2.14 -5.08
C TYR A 139 5.71 1.07 -5.45
N GLY A 140 6.44 1.32 -6.53
CA GLY A 140 7.48 0.45 -7.06
C GLY A 140 8.86 0.95 -6.62
N SER A 141 9.62 1.51 -7.56
CA SER A 141 10.95 2.07 -7.31
C SER A 141 10.89 3.39 -6.55
N MET A 142 12.04 3.71 -5.97
CA MET A 142 12.34 4.97 -5.31
C MET A 142 13.58 5.56 -6.00
N GLU A 143 13.52 6.83 -6.35
CA GLU A 143 14.57 7.54 -7.09
C GLU A 143 15.12 8.70 -6.26
N PHE A 144 16.44 8.94 -6.33
CA PHE A 144 17.15 10.04 -5.66
C PHE A 144 18.13 10.76 -6.60
N SER A 145 19.19 10.05 -6.98
CA SER A 145 20.21 10.50 -7.93
C SER A 145 20.73 9.28 -8.69
N PRO A 146 21.32 9.47 -9.89
CA PRO A 146 21.84 8.32 -10.67
C PRO A 146 22.77 7.38 -9.90
N GLU A 147 23.60 7.92 -8.99
CA GLU A 147 24.53 7.12 -8.17
C GLU A 147 23.77 6.26 -7.15
N ILE A 148 22.87 6.85 -6.36
CA ILE A 148 22.06 6.13 -5.36
C ILE A 148 21.14 5.13 -6.06
N ASP A 149 20.51 5.52 -7.16
CA ASP A 149 19.60 4.69 -7.94
C ASP A 149 20.32 3.46 -8.54
N GLY A 150 21.59 3.62 -8.93
CA GLY A 150 22.43 2.50 -9.35
C GLY A 150 22.66 1.47 -8.24
N ILE A 151 22.87 1.91 -7.00
CA ILE A 151 23.06 1.05 -5.84
C ILE A 151 21.71 0.38 -5.46
N LEU A 152 20.62 1.13 -5.46
CA LEU A 152 19.27 0.61 -5.21
C LEU A 152 18.89 -0.48 -6.20
N ARG A 153 19.19 -0.30 -7.49
CA ARG A 153 18.95 -1.33 -8.52
C ARG A 153 19.66 -2.62 -8.21
N ARG A 154 20.96 -2.57 -7.88
CA ARG A 154 21.73 -3.76 -7.48
C ARG A 154 21.18 -4.43 -6.21
N PHE A 155 20.78 -3.64 -5.23
CA PHE A 155 20.11 -4.15 -4.04
C PHE A 155 18.83 -4.94 -4.38
N PHE A 156 17.97 -4.38 -5.22
CA PHE A 156 16.74 -5.06 -5.65
C PHE A 156 17.03 -6.30 -6.51
N GLU A 157 18.07 -6.27 -7.35
CA GLU A 157 18.52 -7.42 -8.14
C GLU A 157 19.00 -8.57 -7.24
N LEU A 158 19.78 -8.28 -6.21
CA LEU A 158 20.19 -9.25 -5.19
C LEU A 158 19.00 -9.86 -4.45
N GLY A 159 17.92 -9.10 -4.29
CA GLY A 159 16.68 -9.54 -3.65
C GLY A 159 15.80 -10.46 -4.50
N ILE A 160 16.00 -10.55 -5.82
CA ILE A 160 15.12 -11.31 -6.74
C ILE A 160 14.84 -12.75 -6.28
N PRO A 161 15.84 -13.55 -5.82
CA PRO A 161 15.60 -14.93 -5.38
C PRO A 161 14.66 -15.05 -4.17
N PHE A 162 14.53 -13.99 -3.37
CA PHE A 162 13.77 -13.96 -2.12
C PHE A 162 12.39 -13.32 -2.27
N GLN A 163 11.99 -12.94 -3.49
CA GLN A 163 10.71 -12.29 -3.76
C GLN A 163 9.57 -13.30 -3.83
N SER A 164 8.51 -13.06 -3.05
CA SER A 164 7.24 -13.77 -3.21
C SER A 164 6.53 -13.37 -4.52
N GLN A 165 5.59 -14.21 -4.98
CA GLN A 165 4.78 -13.87 -6.16
C GLN A 165 3.97 -12.56 -5.94
N SER A 166 3.42 -12.36 -4.76
CA SER A 166 2.71 -11.14 -4.39
C SER A 166 3.60 -9.89 -4.48
N PHE A 167 4.84 -10.00 -4.00
CA PHE A 167 5.81 -8.91 -4.11
C PHE A 167 6.15 -8.56 -5.57
N LYS A 168 6.26 -9.58 -6.43
CA LYS A 168 6.49 -9.38 -7.88
C LYS A 168 5.38 -8.59 -8.55
N ILE A 169 4.11 -8.81 -8.18
CA ILE A 169 2.97 -8.05 -8.71
C ILE A 169 3.11 -6.54 -8.40
N ALA A 170 3.53 -6.19 -7.19
CA ALA A 170 3.79 -4.81 -6.81
C ALA A 170 5.00 -4.22 -7.57
N LEU A 171 6.13 -4.97 -7.67
CA LEU A 171 7.30 -4.55 -8.45
C LEU A 171 7.01 -4.39 -9.94
N GLN A 172 6.06 -5.15 -10.48
CA GLN A 172 5.55 -4.99 -11.86
C GLN A 172 4.52 -3.85 -11.97
N CYS A 173 4.43 -3.01 -10.94
CA CYS A 173 3.65 -1.77 -10.98
C CYS A 173 2.16 -2.03 -11.21
N TYR A 174 1.61 -3.13 -10.71
CA TYR A 174 0.22 -3.60 -10.92
C TYR A 174 -0.17 -3.83 -12.39
N LYS A 175 0.78 -3.84 -13.33
CA LYS A 175 0.49 -4.12 -14.76
C LYS A 175 -0.09 -5.51 -14.99
N THR A 176 0.19 -6.46 -14.11
CA THR A 176 -0.28 -7.84 -14.18
C THR A 176 -1.37 -8.17 -13.16
N LEU A 177 -1.83 -7.17 -12.38
CA LEU A 177 -2.90 -7.35 -11.43
C LEU A 177 -4.24 -7.46 -12.17
N PRO A 178 -5.00 -8.55 -12.04
CA PRO A 178 -6.37 -8.61 -12.54
C PRO A 178 -7.22 -7.51 -11.90
N PHE A 179 -7.91 -6.71 -12.71
CA PHE A 179 -8.72 -5.60 -12.21
C PHE A 179 -10.04 -5.48 -12.99
N PRO A 180 -11.02 -6.36 -12.73
CA PRO A 180 -12.24 -6.53 -13.53
C PRO A 180 -13.30 -5.44 -13.25
N PHE A 181 -12.88 -4.19 -13.21
CA PHE A 181 -13.72 -3.02 -12.99
C PHE A 181 -13.67 -2.09 -14.21
N GLU A 182 -14.77 -1.38 -14.47
CA GLU A 182 -14.81 -0.37 -15.52
C GLU A 182 -14.01 0.86 -15.09
N SER A 183 -13.07 1.29 -15.91
CA SER A 183 -12.22 2.45 -15.60
C SER A 183 -13.04 3.72 -15.38
N VAL A 184 -12.60 4.52 -14.40
CA VAL A 184 -13.14 5.86 -14.11
C VAL A 184 -12.16 6.97 -14.51
N GLY A 185 -11.20 6.66 -15.39
CA GLY A 185 -10.17 7.62 -15.86
C GLY A 185 -8.89 7.66 -15.01
N VAL A 186 -8.78 6.81 -13.99
CA VAL A 186 -7.60 6.72 -13.11
C VAL A 186 -6.99 5.33 -13.26
N GLY A 187 -6.31 5.10 -14.38
CA GLY A 187 -5.75 3.80 -14.75
C GLY A 187 -6.83 2.75 -15.06
N CYS A 188 -6.39 1.61 -15.56
CA CYS A 188 -7.22 0.42 -15.80
C CYS A 188 -6.34 -0.84 -15.82
N GLU A 189 -6.94 -2.02 -15.90
CA GLU A 189 -6.20 -3.28 -16.00
C GLU A 189 -5.14 -3.22 -17.10
N GLY A 190 -3.91 -3.57 -16.76
CA GLY A 190 -2.74 -3.52 -17.64
C GLY A 190 -2.14 -2.12 -17.86
N GLN A 191 -2.85 -1.06 -17.52
CA GLN A 191 -2.45 0.33 -17.74
C GLN A 191 -2.70 1.19 -16.50
N PRO A 192 -1.96 1.00 -15.40
CA PRO A 192 -2.09 1.83 -14.19
C PRO A 192 -1.67 3.27 -14.48
N LEU A 193 -2.31 4.21 -13.80
CA LEU A 193 -1.88 5.61 -13.80
C LEU A 193 -0.61 5.73 -12.97
N GLU A 194 0.43 6.30 -13.57
CA GLU A 194 1.68 6.60 -12.86
C GLU A 194 1.57 7.96 -12.15
N LEU A 195 1.96 7.98 -10.88
CA LEU A 195 1.96 9.14 -10.00
C LEU A 195 3.28 9.21 -9.24
N ASP A 196 3.79 10.41 -9.01
CA ASP A 196 4.97 10.64 -8.19
C ASP A 196 4.57 11.03 -6.77
N MET A 197 5.20 10.36 -5.79
CA MET A 197 5.05 10.70 -4.38
C MET A 197 6.42 11.09 -3.83
N ARG A 198 6.54 12.33 -3.34
CA ARG A 198 7.79 12.89 -2.83
C ARG A 198 7.85 12.77 -1.31
N LYS A 199 9.02 12.38 -0.80
CA LYS A 199 9.29 12.33 0.63
C LYS A 199 10.71 12.83 0.90
N GLU A 200 10.85 13.78 1.81
CA GLU A 200 12.16 14.13 2.37
C GLU A 200 12.66 12.98 3.26
N MET A 201 13.91 12.59 3.03
CA MET A 201 14.50 11.41 3.66
C MET A 201 15.95 11.66 4.04
N SER A 202 16.31 11.30 5.27
CA SER A 202 17.69 11.19 5.73
C SER A 202 18.31 9.87 5.31
N PHE A 203 19.62 9.75 5.38
CA PHE A 203 20.30 8.47 5.13
C PHE A 203 19.80 7.35 6.06
N GLN A 204 19.60 7.65 7.34
CA GLN A 204 19.04 6.69 8.28
C GLN A 204 17.60 6.29 7.92
N GLY A 205 16.82 7.22 7.37
CA GLY A 205 15.48 6.95 6.84
C GLY A 205 15.52 5.96 5.67
N LEU A 206 16.47 6.10 4.74
CA LEU A 206 16.70 5.14 3.67
C LEU A 206 17.03 3.75 4.22
N LEU A 207 17.96 3.66 5.16
CA LEU A 207 18.34 2.37 5.76
C LEU A 207 17.18 1.70 6.52
N LYS A 208 16.39 2.48 7.27
CA LYS A 208 15.17 1.98 7.92
C LYS A 208 14.18 1.43 6.89
N PHE A 209 13.96 2.16 5.79
CA PHE A 209 13.09 1.72 4.71
C PHE A 209 13.57 0.40 4.10
N LEU A 210 14.85 0.29 3.69
CA LEU A 210 15.39 -0.92 3.08
C LEU A 210 15.30 -2.11 4.04
N ARG A 211 15.63 -1.93 5.32
CA ARG A 211 15.51 -2.97 6.35
C ARG A 211 14.07 -3.39 6.62
N SER A 212 13.07 -2.55 6.36
CA SER A 212 11.65 -2.86 6.53
C SER A 212 11.04 -3.66 5.37
N LEU A 213 11.81 -3.94 4.31
CA LEU A 213 11.30 -4.68 3.15
C LEU A 213 11.18 -6.19 3.47
N PRO A 214 10.07 -6.84 3.13
CA PRO A 214 9.88 -8.28 3.36
C PRO A 214 11.01 -9.13 2.78
N VAL A 215 11.54 -8.76 1.62
CA VAL A 215 12.64 -9.47 0.94
C VAL A 215 13.90 -9.57 1.79
N VAL A 216 14.19 -8.54 2.60
CA VAL A 216 15.36 -8.52 3.50
C VAL A 216 15.21 -9.54 4.62
N HIS A 217 14.00 -9.68 5.17
CA HIS A 217 13.72 -10.67 6.22
C HIS A 217 13.78 -12.09 5.69
N ILE A 218 13.15 -12.35 4.55
CA ILE A 218 13.17 -13.67 3.89
C ILE A 218 14.61 -14.09 3.56
N ALA A 219 15.42 -13.17 3.04
CA ALA A 219 16.82 -13.45 2.76
C ALA A 219 17.61 -13.78 4.04
N LYS A 220 17.38 -13.00 5.10
CA LYS A 220 18.05 -13.21 6.40
C LYS A 220 17.70 -14.56 7.03
N GLU A 221 16.43 -14.99 6.96
CA GLU A 221 16.00 -16.33 7.40
C GLU A 221 16.70 -17.45 6.62
N GLN A 222 17.12 -17.18 5.39
CA GLN A 222 17.89 -18.10 4.54
C GLN A 222 19.42 -17.90 4.68
N GLY A 223 19.87 -17.14 5.66
CA GLY A 223 21.30 -16.89 5.95
C GLY A 223 21.98 -15.91 4.99
N VAL A 224 21.19 -15.12 4.22
CA VAL A 224 21.73 -14.13 3.27
C VAL A 224 21.46 -12.72 3.76
N ASP A 225 22.55 -11.93 3.89
CA ASP A 225 22.44 -10.50 4.19
C ASP A 225 22.41 -9.71 2.87
N LEU A 226 21.27 -9.06 2.60
CA LEU A 226 21.10 -8.18 1.44
C LEU A 226 21.67 -6.78 1.65
N LEU A 227 22.04 -6.42 2.87
CA LEU A 227 22.61 -5.11 3.23
C LEU A 227 23.99 -5.29 3.88
N PRO A 228 24.96 -5.96 3.21
CA PRO A 228 26.29 -6.15 3.76
C PRO A 228 27.03 -4.80 3.92
N GLU A 229 28.03 -4.79 4.77
CA GLU A 229 28.78 -3.56 5.14
C GLU A 229 29.33 -2.81 3.92
N GLU A 230 29.80 -3.52 2.90
CA GLU A 230 30.31 -2.95 1.66
C GLU A 230 29.24 -2.13 0.92
N LEU A 231 28.01 -2.69 0.81
CA LEU A 231 26.89 -2.02 0.16
C LEU A 231 26.43 -0.78 0.97
N LEU A 232 26.42 -0.89 2.30
CA LEU A 232 26.12 0.23 3.19
C LEU A 232 27.11 1.37 3.03
N LYS A 233 28.40 1.09 2.92
CA LYS A 233 29.46 2.08 2.66
C LYS A 233 29.33 2.72 1.27
N GLU A 234 28.86 2.00 0.27
CA GLU A 234 28.59 2.58 -1.05
C GLU A 234 27.40 3.56 -0.98
N PHE A 235 26.30 3.19 -0.30
CA PHE A 235 25.19 4.10 -0.06
C PHE A 235 25.63 5.35 0.70
N GLU A 236 26.43 5.21 1.76
CA GLU A 236 26.93 6.32 2.56
C GLU A 236 27.75 7.30 1.71
N ARG A 237 28.69 6.79 0.89
CA ARG A 237 29.48 7.62 -0.04
C ARG A 237 28.63 8.34 -1.07
N ALA A 238 27.65 7.65 -1.67
CA ALA A 238 26.74 8.24 -2.65
C ALA A 238 25.76 9.23 -2.01
N TRP A 239 25.44 9.03 -0.72
CA TRP A 239 24.57 9.93 0.03
C TRP A 239 25.24 11.28 0.29
N GLY A 240 26.51 11.31 0.60
CA GLY A 240 27.28 12.52 0.93
C GLY A 240 27.32 12.78 2.44
N GLU A 241 27.12 14.03 2.84
CA GLU A 241 27.19 14.40 4.25
C GLU A 241 26.10 13.70 5.08
N PRO A 242 26.42 13.19 6.30
CA PRO A 242 25.47 12.42 7.13
C PRO A 242 24.15 13.15 7.44
N GLU A 243 24.20 14.47 7.59
CA GLU A 243 23.06 15.33 7.91
C GLU A 243 22.24 15.72 6.68
N MET A 244 22.67 15.32 5.49
CA MET A 244 21.98 15.67 4.24
C MET A 244 20.61 15.00 4.20
N VAL A 245 19.59 15.79 3.86
CA VAL A 245 18.25 15.32 3.53
C VAL A 245 18.09 15.36 2.01
N ARG A 246 17.57 14.29 1.44
CA ARG A 246 17.32 14.17 0.00
C ARG A 246 15.84 13.90 -0.26
N THR A 247 15.36 14.39 -1.38
CA THR A 247 13.99 14.07 -1.82
C THR A 247 13.98 12.69 -2.49
N ALA A 248 13.29 11.74 -1.86
CA ALA A 248 12.95 10.47 -2.48
C ALA A 248 11.70 10.63 -3.35
N ILE A 249 11.73 10.21 -4.60
CA ILE A 249 10.58 10.15 -5.50
C ILE A 249 10.13 8.70 -5.62
N TYR A 250 8.98 8.38 -5.03
CA TYR A 250 8.37 7.06 -5.16
C TYR A 250 7.48 7.03 -6.40
N LYS A 251 7.81 6.16 -7.35
CA LYS A 251 6.95 5.86 -8.49
C LYS A 251 5.77 5.02 -8.02
N THR A 252 4.59 5.58 -8.11
CA THR A 252 3.35 4.98 -7.61
C THR A 252 2.43 4.70 -8.80
N TYR A 253 1.70 3.59 -8.73
CA TYR A 253 0.86 3.09 -9.80
C TYR A 253 -0.54 2.80 -9.27
N MET A 254 -1.54 3.47 -9.83
CA MET A 254 -2.92 3.43 -9.35
C MET A 254 -3.87 2.89 -10.42
N LEU A 255 -4.81 2.06 -9.97
CA LEU A 255 -5.96 1.60 -10.73
C LEU A 255 -7.22 2.03 -9.98
N ALA A 256 -8.18 2.64 -10.66
CA ALA A 256 -9.49 2.89 -10.09
C ALA A 256 -10.60 2.52 -11.07
N GLY A 257 -11.70 1.98 -10.52
CA GLY A 257 -12.80 1.51 -11.33
C GLY A 257 -14.09 1.36 -10.56
N LYS A 258 -15.19 1.23 -11.30
CA LYS A 258 -16.55 0.96 -10.79
C LYS A 258 -17.06 -0.41 -11.23
N VAL A 259 -18.10 -0.88 -10.56
CA VAL A 259 -18.78 -2.10 -10.98
C VAL A 259 -19.47 -1.85 -12.33
N LYS A 260 -19.30 -2.77 -13.30
CA LYS A 260 -20.08 -2.77 -14.53
C LYS A 260 -21.53 -3.08 -14.16
N LEU A 261 -22.45 -2.22 -14.57
CA LEU A 261 -23.91 -2.41 -14.40
C LEU A 261 -24.46 -3.30 -15.50
#